data_0f4557bdfd6a5558f1a38d0df8340ca4
#
_entry.id   0f4557bdfd6a5558f1a38d0df8340ca4
#
_cell.length_a   1.000
_cell.length_b   1.000
_cell.length_c   1.000
_cell.angle_alpha   90.00
_cell.angle_beta   90.00
_cell.angle_gamma   90.00
#
_symmetry.space_group_name_H-M   'P 1'
#
loop_
_entity.id
_entity.type
_entity.pdbx_description
1 polymer ?
#
loop_
_entity_poly.entity_id
_entity_poly.type
_entity_poly.pdbx_seq_one_letter_code
_entity_poly.pdbx_strand_id
1 'polypeptide(L)'
;MKRTKIVCTVGPGTDKFGILEDMMRAGMNVARFNFSHGSHEEQAERMQMVRDAAMIVNKPIALLLDTKGPEVRLGLFKEGKVFLEAGQQFILTTDDVEGTSEISTVNHKGLVGDVHVGDTVLLADGLVRLTIDAIKGNNIITTVQNSGEIGNRKRVAVPGVALSLPPVSEQDELDLRFGCQQGVDFVAASFMQRAKDVVAIRRILESEQKDIKIIAKIENAEGVNNIDEILDVADGLMIARGDLGVEIPAEEVPVLQKMMIEKCNRLGKPVITATQMLESMIQNPRPTRAEASDVANAILDGTDAIMLSGETANGSYPVEAVTTMTRIAEVTEQSAIYDHKSRTQESDDVTTTEAVCLASVRVASDLGAAAILTCTESGHTAISVARHRPDCKIIAITPHDETIRRMQLCWGVEAIKGRENINSDEMVKQAITGALGANAINSGDLVVVTAGVPSGSTGTTNMIRVHIAGKVLLSGNGILRKSATGRVFIAANHKNDYESFQSGDILVVGTMEPELMNIAKRAGGIVAVEDGYTSDSAIAGITYGIPVILGAKDAHDVLLEGAEVTIDGERGKVFAGIANAR
;
A
#
# COMPACT_ATOMS: atom_id res chain seq x y z
N MET A 1 -4.59 12.46 -3.77
CA MET A 1 -4.14 11.11 -4.16
C MET A 1 -4.19 10.21 -2.92
N LYS A 2 -4.92 9.11 -2.97
CA LYS A 2 -5.03 8.20 -1.83
C LYS A 2 -3.72 7.46 -1.56
N ARG A 3 -3.38 7.26 -0.30
CA ARG A 3 -2.20 6.52 0.16
C ARG A 3 -2.56 5.09 0.58
N THR A 4 -3.72 4.92 1.22
CA THR A 4 -4.27 3.61 1.59
C THR A 4 -4.57 2.80 0.33
N LYS A 5 -4.14 1.56 0.28
CA LYS A 5 -4.31 0.67 -0.88
C LYS A 5 -5.69 0.01 -0.87
N ILE A 6 -6.16 -0.42 -2.04
CA ILE A 6 -7.44 -1.12 -2.17
C ILE A 6 -7.20 -2.50 -2.76
N VAL A 7 -7.64 -3.52 -2.02
CA VAL A 7 -7.68 -4.91 -2.45
C VAL A 7 -9.10 -5.20 -2.92
N CYS A 8 -9.25 -5.71 -4.15
CA CYS A 8 -10.55 -6.04 -4.72
C CYS A 8 -10.61 -7.53 -5.07
N THR A 9 -11.66 -8.22 -4.62
CA THR A 9 -11.88 -9.61 -4.99
C THR A 9 -12.43 -9.70 -6.42
N VAL A 10 -11.76 -10.50 -7.23
CA VAL A 10 -12.16 -10.80 -8.61
C VAL A 10 -13.12 -11.97 -8.61
N GLY A 11 -14.17 -11.89 -9.40
CA GLY A 11 -15.20 -12.93 -9.51
C GLY A 11 -16.22 -12.60 -10.59
N PRO A 12 -17.36 -13.29 -10.64
CA PRO A 12 -18.38 -13.12 -11.70
C PRO A 12 -18.83 -11.67 -11.95
N GLY A 13 -18.82 -10.82 -10.91
CA GLY A 13 -19.15 -9.39 -11.02
C GLY A 13 -18.16 -8.60 -11.87
N THR A 14 -16.92 -9.09 -11.99
CA THR A 14 -15.83 -8.43 -12.71
C THR A 14 -15.55 -9.04 -14.08
N ASP A 15 -16.24 -10.13 -14.48
CA ASP A 15 -15.98 -10.85 -15.73
C ASP A 15 -16.48 -10.08 -16.98
N LYS A 16 -17.24 -8.99 -16.79
CA LYS A 16 -17.74 -8.15 -17.89
C LYS A 16 -16.62 -7.30 -18.46
N PHE A 17 -16.62 -7.12 -19.78
CA PHE A 17 -15.65 -6.32 -20.52
C PHE A 17 -15.54 -4.88 -19.96
N GLY A 18 -14.33 -4.41 -19.73
CA GLY A 18 -14.03 -3.04 -19.28
C GLY A 18 -14.15 -2.81 -17.77
N ILE A 19 -14.79 -3.70 -17.01
CA ILE A 19 -14.97 -3.52 -15.56
C ILE A 19 -13.64 -3.52 -14.80
N LEU A 20 -12.72 -4.42 -15.11
CA LEU A 20 -11.41 -4.47 -14.43
C LEU A 20 -10.60 -3.21 -14.69
N GLU A 21 -10.57 -2.71 -15.93
CA GLU A 21 -9.91 -1.48 -16.31
C GLU A 21 -10.49 -0.28 -15.56
N ASP A 22 -11.82 -0.20 -15.44
CA ASP A 22 -12.49 0.88 -14.73
C ASP A 22 -12.25 0.80 -13.21
N MET A 23 -12.23 -0.39 -12.61
CA MET A 23 -11.84 -0.58 -11.21
C MET A 23 -10.39 -0.16 -10.96
N MET A 24 -9.46 -0.47 -11.88
CA MET A 24 -8.07 -0.05 -11.79
C MET A 24 -7.94 1.48 -11.89
N ARG A 25 -8.68 2.13 -12.81
CA ARG A 25 -8.75 3.60 -12.90
C ARG A 25 -9.36 4.22 -11.66
N ALA A 26 -10.39 3.57 -11.08
CA ALA A 26 -11.07 4.01 -9.86
C ALA A 26 -10.20 3.88 -8.60
N GLY A 27 -9.11 3.08 -8.63
CA GLY A 27 -8.17 3.04 -7.51
C GLY A 27 -7.79 1.66 -6.98
N MET A 28 -8.18 0.56 -7.62
CA MET A 28 -7.74 -0.79 -7.29
C MET A 28 -6.21 -0.90 -7.38
N ASN A 29 -5.61 -1.60 -6.40
CA ASN A 29 -4.17 -1.85 -6.31
C ASN A 29 -3.83 -3.34 -6.34
N VAL A 30 -4.66 -4.18 -5.72
CA VAL A 30 -4.43 -5.62 -5.58
C VAL A 30 -5.67 -6.38 -6.02
N ALA A 31 -5.50 -7.38 -6.87
CA ALA A 31 -6.53 -8.33 -7.26
C ALA A 31 -6.46 -9.57 -6.36
N ARG A 32 -7.52 -9.80 -5.57
CA ARG A 32 -7.64 -10.98 -4.71
C ARG A 32 -8.44 -12.07 -5.43
N PHE A 33 -7.92 -13.28 -5.40
CA PHE A 33 -8.54 -14.51 -5.94
C PHE A 33 -8.86 -15.44 -4.78
N ASN A 34 -10.15 -15.65 -4.53
CA ASN A 34 -10.63 -16.51 -3.44
C ASN A 34 -10.73 -17.97 -3.92
N PHE A 35 -9.78 -18.80 -3.47
CA PHE A 35 -9.72 -20.22 -3.83
C PHE A 35 -10.71 -21.13 -3.06
N SER A 36 -11.55 -20.52 -2.21
CA SER A 36 -12.72 -21.25 -1.69
C SER A 36 -13.77 -21.55 -2.77
N HIS A 37 -13.67 -20.90 -3.94
CA HIS A 37 -14.63 -20.97 -5.04
C HIS A 37 -13.92 -21.06 -6.39
N GLY A 38 -14.58 -21.72 -7.35
CA GLY A 38 -14.10 -21.88 -8.72
C GLY A 38 -13.03 -22.96 -8.88
N SER A 39 -12.69 -23.28 -10.13
CA SER A 39 -11.62 -24.20 -10.49
C SER A 39 -10.30 -23.45 -10.75
N HIS A 40 -9.19 -24.18 -10.84
CA HIS A 40 -7.89 -23.60 -11.20
C HIS A 40 -7.93 -22.95 -12.60
N GLU A 41 -8.69 -23.52 -13.55
CA GLU A 41 -8.85 -22.99 -14.90
C GLU A 41 -9.57 -21.64 -14.86
N GLU A 42 -10.68 -21.52 -14.13
CA GLU A 42 -11.41 -20.27 -13.96
C GLU A 42 -10.55 -19.19 -13.29
N GLN A 43 -9.77 -19.57 -12.27
CA GLN A 43 -8.87 -18.65 -11.60
C GLN A 43 -7.73 -18.20 -12.53
N ALA A 44 -7.18 -19.10 -13.36
CA ALA A 44 -6.15 -18.76 -14.35
C ALA A 44 -6.67 -17.75 -15.38
N GLU A 45 -7.88 -17.98 -15.91
CA GLU A 45 -8.51 -17.07 -16.86
C GLU A 45 -8.70 -15.67 -16.27
N ARG A 46 -9.22 -15.57 -15.04
CA ARG A 46 -9.38 -14.28 -14.35
C ARG A 46 -8.05 -13.60 -14.04
N MET A 47 -7.03 -14.36 -13.64
CA MET A 47 -5.67 -13.82 -13.45
C MET A 47 -5.11 -13.23 -14.75
N GLN A 48 -5.35 -13.89 -15.88
CA GLN A 48 -4.94 -13.38 -17.18
C GLN A 48 -5.70 -12.11 -17.56
N MET A 49 -7.04 -12.08 -17.36
CA MET A 49 -7.84 -10.87 -17.58
C MET A 49 -7.33 -9.67 -16.76
N VAL A 50 -6.95 -9.89 -15.51
CA VAL A 50 -6.36 -8.81 -14.67
C VAL A 50 -5.04 -8.33 -15.24
N ARG A 51 -4.17 -9.22 -15.73
CA ARG A 51 -2.89 -8.82 -16.35
C ARG A 51 -3.11 -8.02 -17.64
N ASP A 52 -4.03 -8.45 -18.47
CA ASP A 52 -4.37 -7.76 -19.73
C ASP A 52 -4.96 -6.36 -19.45
N ALA A 53 -5.88 -6.25 -18.50
CA ALA A 53 -6.43 -4.96 -18.06
C ALA A 53 -5.35 -4.03 -17.48
N ALA A 54 -4.41 -4.58 -16.67
CA ALA A 54 -3.30 -3.83 -16.11
C ALA A 54 -2.37 -3.25 -17.21
N MET A 55 -2.12 -4.02 -18.27
CA MET A 55 -1.36 -3.54 -19.44
C MET A 55 -2.12 -2.42 -20.18
N ILE A 56 -3.43 -2.58 -20.41
CA ILE A 56 -4.26 -1.56 -21.09
C ILE A 56 -4.28 -0.25 -20.29
N VAL A 57 -4.40 -0.33 -18.97
CA VAL A 57 -4.44 0.87 -18.10
C VAL A 57 -3.06 1.41 -17.80
N ASN A 58 -2.00 0.65 -18.12
CA ASN A 58 -0.61 0.94 -17.76
C ASN A 58 -0.41 1.21 -16.27
N LYS A 59 -0.99 0.33 -15.43
CA LYS A 59 -0.85 0.36 -13.97
C LYS A 59 -0.39 -0.99 -13.44
N PRO A 60 0.58 -1.05 -12.53
CA PRO A 60 0.95 -2.28 -11.86
C PRO A 60 -0.20 -2.71 -10.92
N ILE A 61 -0.58 -3.98 -11.00
CA ILE A 61 -1.54 -4.61 -10.10
C ILE A 61 -0.89 -5.86 -9.52
N ALA A 62 -0.97 -6.02 -8.21
CA ALA A 62 -0.51 -7.24 -7.55
C ALA A 62 -1.60 -8.31 -7.56
N LEU A 63 -1.19 -9.58 -7.63
CA LEU A 63 -2.08 -10.73 -7.53
C LEU A 63 -1.95 -11.35 -6.13
N LEU A 64 -3.06 -11.54 -5.44
CA LEU A 64 -3.15 -12.13 -4.13
C LEU A 64 -4.04 -13.37 -4.18
N LEU A 65 -3.44 -14.54 -3.95
CA LEU A 65 -4.14 -15.81 -3.79
C LEU A 65 -4.60 -15.92 -2.34
N ASP A 66 -5.89 -16.11 -2.11
CA ASP A 66 -6.47 -16.30 -0.76
C ASP A 66 -6.89 -17.77 -0.62
N THR A 67 -6.20 -18.51 0.27
CA THR A 67 -6.44 -19.94 0.49
C THR A 67 -7.77 -20.16 1.19
N LYS A 68 -8.35 -21.34 0.98
CA LYS A 68 -9.56 -21.73 1.69
C LYS A 68 -9.28 -21.96 3.18
N GLY A 69 -8.16 -22.57 3.49
CA GLY A 69 -7.79 -22.97 4.83
C GLY A 69 -8.54 -24.19 5.36
N PRO A 70 -8.06 -24.73 6.48
CA PRO A 70 -8.68 -25.87 7.14
C PRO A 70 -9.94 -25.45 7.91
N GLU A 71 -11.11 -25.83 7.42
CA GLU A 71 -12.40 -25.56 8.06
C GLU A 71 -13.12 -26.83 8.45
N VAL A 72 -13.80 -26.80 9.60
CA VAL A 72 -14.77 -27.82 9.94
C VAL A 72 -16.11 -27.48 9.29
N ARG A 73 -16.67 -28.46 8.55
CA ARG A 73 -17.95 -28.31 7.84
C ARG A 73 -18.88 -29.47 8.08
N LEU A 74 -20.18 -29.17 8.09
CA LEU A 74 -21.24 -30.19 8.10
C LEU A 74 -21.22 -31.00 6.78
N GLY A 75 -21.74 -32.21 6.84
CA GLY A 75 -22.00 -33.05 5.66
C GLY A 75 -23.16 -32.58 4.80
N LEU A 76 -23.66 -33.49 3.99
CA LEU A 76 -24.84 -33.27 3.15
C LEU A 76 -26.11 -33.69 3.92
N PHE A 77 -27.15 -32.88 3.82
CA PHE A 77 -28.47 -33.19 4.37
C PHE A 77 -29.33 -33.82 3.29
N LYS A 78 -30.16 -34.81 3.69
CA LYS A 78 -31.07 -35.53 2.80
C LYS A 78 -31.99 -34.60 2.01
N GLU A 79 -32.49 -33.55 2.65
CA GLU A 79 -33.38 -32.55 2.07
C GLU A 79 -32.66 -31.27 1.62
N GLY A 80 -31.31 -31.29 1.60
CA GLY A 80 -30.47 -30.13 1.28
C GLY A 80 -30.38 -29.11 2.40
N LYS A 81 -31.41 -28.97 3.24
CA LYS A 81 -31.47 -28.08 4.39
C LYS A 81 -32.43 -28.62 5.45
N VAL A 82 -32.23 -28.24 6.70
CA VAL A 82 -33.08 -28.59 7.84
C VAL A 82 -33.27 -27.39 8.74
N PHE A 83 -34.40 -27.36 9.45
CA PHE A 83 -34.68 -26.38 10.48
C PHE A 83 -34.43 -27.01 11.84
N LEU A 84 -33.61 -26.36 12.67
CA LEU A 84 -33.36 -26.78 14.05
C LEU A 84 -34.18 -25.90 15.01
N GLU A 85 -34.86 -26.53 15.97
CA GLU A 85 -35.66 -25.85 16.99
C GLU A 85 -34.88 -25.67 18.30
N ALA A 86 -35.03 -24.54 18.95
CA ALA A 86 -34.41 -24.30 20.26
C ALA A 86 -34.87 -25.35 21.27
N GLY A 87 -33.94 -25.91 22.04
CA GLY A 87 -34.15 -26.95 23.03
C GLY A 87 -34.11 -28.37 22.47
N GLN A 88 -34.10 -28.58 21.14
CA GLN A 88 -33.93 -29.93 20.61
C GLN A 88 -32.49 -30.43 20.78
N GLN A 89 -32.33 -31.74 20.82
CA GLN A 89 -31.00 -32.39 20.71
C GLN A 89 -30.60 -32.47 19.25
N PHE A 90 -29.29 -32.16 18.99
CA PHE A 90 -28.68 -32.34 17.68
C PHE A 90 -27.32 -33.01 17.86
N ILE A 91 -27.00 -34.00 17.03
CA ILE A 91 -25.79 -34.79 17.14
C ILE A 91 -24.83 -34.39 15.99
N LEU A 92 -23.61 -33.99 16.34
CA LEU A 92 -22.50 -33.89 15.41
C LEU A 92 -21.69 -35.19 15.49
N THR A 93 -21.50 -35.85 14.38
CA THR A 93 -20.77 -37.12 14.36
C THR A 93 -19.59 -37.10 13.40
N THR A 94 -18.52 -37.82 13.76
CA THR A 94 -17.37 -38.06 12.85
C THR A 94 -17.59 -39.28 11.96
N ASP A 95 -18.68 -40.02 12.15
CA ASP A 95 -19.09 -41.07 11.24
C ASP A 95 -19.71 -40.50 9.96
N ASP A 96 -19.61 -41.21 8.86
CA ASP A 96 -20.16 -40.79 7.56
C ASP A 96 -21.65 -41.13 7.51
N VAL A 97 -22.51 -40.16 7.75
CA VAL A 97 -23.95 -40.27 7.77
C VAL A 97 -24.62 -39.20 6.92
N GLU A 98 -25.73 -39.51 6.31
CA GLU A 98 -26.58 -38.50 5.66
C GLU A 98 -27.28 -37.64 6.74
N GLY A 99 -27.14 -36.32 6.65
CA GLY A 99 -27.66 -35.38 7.65
C GLY A 99 -29.19 -35.34 7.67
N THR A 100 -29.71 -35.18 8.89
CA THR A 100 -31.17 -35.02 9.18
C THR A 100 -31.32 -33.85 10.17
N SER A 101 -32.55 -33.60 10.66
CA SER A 101 -32.82 -32.68 11.75
C SER A 101 -32.27 -33.14 13.10
N GLU A 102 -31.77 -34.37 13.24
CA GLU A 102 -31.28 -34.94 14.50
C GLU A 102 -29.76 -35.15 14.50
N ILE A 103 -29.12 -35.36 13.34
CA ILE A 103 -27.71 -35.71 13.23
C ILE A 103 -27.09 -35.16 11.93
N SER A 104 -25.85 -34.79 11.99
CA SER A 104 -25.04 -34.49 10.79
C SER A 104 -23.59 -34.91 11.00
N THR A 105 -22.99 -35.38 9.90
CA THR A 105 -21.53 -35.62 9.84
C THR A 105 -20.75 -34.31 9.93
N VAL A 106 -19.52 -34.36 10.47
CA VAL A 106 -18.50 -33.31 10.36
C VAL A 106 -17.26 -33.87 9.67
N ASN A 107 -16.63 -33.07 8.82
CA ASN A 107 -15.46 -33.49 8.05
C ASN A 107 -14.19 -33.67 8.88
N HIS A 108 -14.11 -33.08 10.09
CA HIS A 108 -12.95 -33.19 10.97
C HIS A 108 -13.09 -34.37 11.92
N LYS A 109 -12.33 -35.45 11.66
CA LYS A 109 -12.38 -36.70 12.46
C LYS A 109 -11.84 -36.54 13.87
N GLY A 110 -10.95 -35.53 14.12
CA GLY A 110 -10.40 -35.22 15.43
C GLY A 110 -11.33 -34.44 16.36
N LEU A 111 -12.45 -33.91 15.85
CA LEU A 111 -13.31 -32.97 16.59
C LEU A 111 -13.74 -33.52 17.97
N VAL A 112 -14.07 -34.81 18.06
CA VAL A 112 -14.46 -35.45 19.32
C VAL A 112 -13.36 -35.43 20.41
N GLY A 113 -12.09 -35.35 19.99
CA GLY A 113 -10.93 -35.23 20.89
C GLY A 113 -10.56 -33.77 21.23
N ASP A 114 -11.00 -32.83 20.42
CA ASP A 114 -10.67 -31.41 20.57
C ASP A 114 -11.65 -30.68 21.49
N VAL A 115 -12.91 -31.11 21.56
CA VAL A 115 -14.00 -30.41 22.26
C VAL A 115 -14.32 -31.04 23.62
N HIS A 116 -14.97 -30.27 24.48
CA HIS A 116 -15.37 -30.67 25.83
C HIS A 116 -16.85 -30.40 26.10
N VAL A 117 -17.41 -31.09 27.11
CA VAL A 117 -18.76 -30.79 27.59
C VAL A 117 -18.84 -29.36 28.12
N GLY A 118 -19.84 -28.63 27.65
CA GLY A 118 -20.06 -27.23 27.97
C GLY A 118 -19.54 -26.26 26.90
N ASP A 119 -18.73 -26.71 25.93
CA ASP A 119 -18.28 -25.88 24.83
C ASP A 119 -19.47 -25.46 23.94
N THR A 120 -19.33 -24.28 23.37
CA THR A 120 -20.29 -23.74 22.38
C THR A 120 -19.86 -24.14 20.99
N VAL A 121 -20.81 -24.64 20.19
CA VAL A 121 -20.61 -24.86 18.76
C VAL A 121 -21.52 -23.91 17.99
N LEU A 122 -20.95 -23.24 16.99
CA LEU A 122 -21.67 -22.33 16.10
C LEU A 122 -21.78 -22.95 14.71
N LEU A 123 -23.00 -22.99 14.17
CA LEU A 123 -23.27 -23.48 12.83
C LEU A 123 -23.66 -22.33 11.90
N ALA A 124 -23.30 -22.44 10.61
CA ALA A 124 -23.66 -21.49 9.57
C ALA A 124 -23.33 -20.03 9.95
N ASP A 125 -22.04 -19.78 10.27
CA ASP A 125 -21.48 -18.47 10.60
C ASP A 125 -22.17 -17.81 11.83
N GLY A 126 -22.54 -18.65 12.82
CA GLY A 126 -23.14 -18.23 14.09
C GLY A 126 -24.67 -18.12 14.08
N LEU A 127 -25.34 -18.46 12.99
CA LEU A 127 -26.80 -18.43 12.92
C LEU A 127 -27.48 -19.39 13.92
N VAL A 128 -26.88 -20.56 14.14
CA VAL A 128 -27.39 -21.53 15.12
C VAL A 128 -26.29 -21.84 16.12
N ARG A 129 -26.62 -21.67 17.41
CA ARG A 129 -25.75 -21.98 18.55
C ARG A 129 -26.16 -23.30 19.18
N LEU A 130 -25.19 -24.14 19.45
CA LEU A 130 -25.33 -25.40 20.16
C LEU A 130 -24.47 -25.37 21.44
N THR A 131 -24.88 -26.12 22.47
CA THR A 131 -24.02 -26.39 23.63
C THR A 131 -23.78 -27.90 23.71
N ILE A 132 -22.53 -28.31 23.96
CA ILE A 132 -22.15 -29.72 24.05
C ILE A 132 -22.58 -30.26 25.43
N ASP A 133 -23.46 -31.27 25.40
CA ASP A 133 -23.98 -31.91 26.64
C ASP A 133 -23.18 -33.18 26.98
N ALA A 134 -22.76 -33.94 25.98
CA ALA A 134 -22.02 -35.18 26.17
C ALA A 134 -21.23 -35.56 24.93
N ILE A 135 -20.14 -36.32 25.10
CA ILE A 135 -19.36 -36.94 24.03
C ILE A 135 -19.41 -38.45 24.24
N LYS A 136 -19.87 -39.20 23.22
CA LYS A 136 -20.01 -40.67 23.26
C LYS A 136 -19.48 -41.30 21.97
N GLY A 137 -18.31 -41.90 22.06
CA GLY A 137 -17.62 -42.45 20.88
C GLY A 137 -17.40 -41.37 19.83
N ASN A 138 -17.93 -41.54 18.64
CA ASN A 138 -17.80 -40.61 17.52
C ASN A 138 -18.87 -39.50 17.53
N ASN A 139 -19.75 -39.45 18.55
CA ASN A 139 -20.89 -38.56 18.61
C ASN A 139 -20.70 -37.47 19.66
N ILE A 140 -20.87 -36.22 19.25
CA ILE A 140 -20.95 -35.03 20.08
C ILE A 140 -22.44 -34.68 20.20
N ILE A 141 -23.00 -34.91 21.37
CA ILE A 141 -24.42 -34.68 21.67
C ILE A 141 -24.56 -33.24 22.13
N THR A 142 -25.42 -32.48 21.46
CA THR A 142 -25.59 -31.06 21.74
C THR A 142 -27.05 -30.67 21.92
N THR A 143 -27.32 -29.60 22.64
CA THR A 143 -28.61 -28.92 22.70
C THR A 143 -28.61 -27.64 21.89
N VAL A 144 -29.58 -27.45 21.01
CA VAL A 144 -29.79 -26.24 20.20
C VAL A 144 -30.25 -25.09 21.09
N GLN A 145 -29.53 -23.97 21.09
CA GLN A 145 -29.82 -22.81 21.95
C GLN A 145 -30.77 -21.81 21.28
N ASN A 146 -30.78 -21.70 19.98
CA ASN A 146 -31.68 -20.84 19.21
C ASN A 146 -32.09 -21.51 17.90
N SER A 147 -33.35 -21.31 17.51
CA SER A 147 -33.88 -21.89 16.27
C SER A 147 -33.24 -21.26 15.01
N GLY A 148 -33.05 -22.07 13.96
CA GLY A 148 -32.54 -21.59 12.69
C GLY A 148 -32.46 -22.66 11.61
N GLU A 149 -32.37 -22.25 10.34
CA GLU A 149 -32.19 -23.13 9.20
C GLU A 149 -30.69 -23.34 8.93
N ILE A 150 -30.28 -24.60 8.76
CA ILE A 150 -28.92 -24.98 8.35
C ILE A 150 -28.96 -25.80 7.07
N GLY A 151 -27.94 -25.69 6.24
CA GLY A 151 -27.86 -26.38 4.93
C GLY A 151 -26.58 -27.20 4.78
N ASN A 152 -26.43 -27.77 3.57
CA ASN A 152 -25.28 -28.56 3.18
C ASN A 152 -23.96 -27.81 3.36
N ARG A 153 -22.93 -28.51 3.86
CA ARG A 153 -21.55 -28.06 3.93
C ARG A 153 -21.35 -26.71 4.67
N LYS A 154 -22.29 -26.34 5.57
CA LYS A 154 -22.14 -25.13 6.37
C LYS A 154 -20.99 -25.27 7.36
N ARG A 155 -20.32 -24.15 7.63
CA ARG A 155 -19.21 -24.06 8.59
C ARG A 155 -19.66 -24.44 9.99
N VAL A 156 -18.77 -25.11 10.70
CA VAL A 156 -18.86 -25.43 12.13
C VAL A 156 -17.71 -24.72 12.83
N ALA A 157 -17.99 -23.80 13.75
CA ALA A 157 -16.98 -23.13 14.57
C ALA A 157 -17.15 -23.54 16.03
N VAL A 158 -16.04 -23.63 16.76
CA VAL A 158 -16.02 -23.91 18.20
C VAL A 158 -15.18 -22.84 18.87
N PRO A 159 -15.79 -21.70 19.22
CA PRO A 159 -15.07 -20.56 19.77
C PRO A 159 -14.27 -20.92 21.03
N GLY A 160 -13.01 -20.49 21.08
CA GLY A 160 -12.12 -20.73 22.23
C GLY A 160 -11.49 -22.12 22.28
N VAL A 161 -11.77 -23.01 21.33
CA VAL A 161 -11.18 -24.36 21.26
C VAL A 161 -10.14 -24.43 20.14
N ALA A 162 -8.93 -24.85 20.50
CA ALA A 162 -7.87 -25.12 19.52
C ALA A 162 -8.13 -26.44 18.80
N LEU A 163 -8.50 -26.40 17.53
CA LEU A 163 -8.77 -27.59 16.74
C LEU A 163 -7.48 -28.21 16.20
N SER A 164 -7.38 -29.55 16.24
CA SER A 164 -6.22 -30.33 15.74
C SER A 164 -6.24 -30.50 14.21
N LEU A 165 -6.61 -29.41 13.48
CA LEU A 165 -6.59 -29.38 12.02
C LEU A 165 -5.14 -29.24 11.50
N PRO A 166 -4.80 -29.85 10.35
CA PRO A 166 -3.53 -29.57 9.71
C PRO A 166 -3.50 -28.11 9.25
N PRO A 167 -2.37 -27.39 9.37
CA PRO A 167 -2.30 -25.95 9.01
C PRO A 167 -2.51 -25.68 7.52
N VAL A 168 -2.28 -26.70 6.68
CA VAL A 168 -2.48 -26.66 5.23
C VAL A 168 -3.25 -27.93 4.83
N SER A 169 -4.40 -27.76 4.19
CA SER A 169 -5.13 -28.89 3.63
C SER A 169 -4.46 -29.39 2.33
N GLU A 170 -4.79 -30.61 1.89
CA GLU A 170 -4.30 -31.14 0.60
C GLU A 170 -4.71 -30.22 -0.56
N GLN A 171 -5.90 -29.65 -0.51
CA GLN A 171 -6.37 -28.70 -1.53
C GLN A 171 -5.58 -27.38 -1.47
N ASP A 172 -5.32 -26.84 -0.28
CA ASP A 172 -4.53 -25.63 -0.15
C ASP A 172 -3.11 -25.82 -0.68
N GLU A 173 -2.50 -27.02 -0.49
CA GLU A 173 -1.20 -27.32 -1.09
C GLU A 173 -1.25 -27.28 -2.63
N LEU A 174 -2.29 -27.85 -3.23
CA LEU A 174 -2.49 -27.81 -4.68
C LEU A 174 -2.68 -26.35 -5.16
N ASP A 175 -3.47 -25.58 -4.44
CA ASP A 175 -3.73 -24.16 -4.73
C ASP A 175 -2.46 -23.31 -4.62
N LEU A 176 -1.63 -23.54 -3.60
CA LEU A 176 -0.35 -22.85 -3.41
C LEU A 176 0.63 -23.16 -4.55
N ARG A 177 0.77 -24.42 -4.94
CA ARG A 177 1.61 -24.82 -6.08
C ARG A 177 1.10 -24.21 -7.39
N PHE A 178 -0.20 -24.19 -7.60
CA PHE A 178 -0.82 -23.50 -8.73
C PHE A 178 -0.53 -22.00 -8.71
N GLY A 179 -0.66 -21.35 -7.56
CA GLY A 179 -0.30 -19.93 -7.37
C GLY A 179 1.17 -19.64 -7.72
N CYS A 180 2.09 -20.55 -7.37
CA CYS A 180 3.50 -20.47 -7.76
C CYS A 180 3.68 -20.51 -9.28
N GLN A 181 2.96 -21.39 -9.97
CA GLN A 181 2.98 -21.50 -11.43
C GLN A 181 2.39 -20.26 -12.10
N GLN A 182 1.33 -19.71 -11.53
CA GLN A 182 0.71 -18.49 -12.00
C GLN A 182 1.50 -17.22 -11.66
N GLY A 183 2.52 -17.29 -10.79
CA GLY A 183 3.33 -16.13 -10.42
C GLY A 183 2.54 -15.07 -9.67
N VAL A 184 1.79 -15.47 -8.64
CA VAL A 184 1.13 -14.54 -7.73
C VAL A 184 2.16 -13.81 -6.87
N ASP A 185 1.85 -12.60 -6.42
CA ASP A 185 2.75 -11.76 -5.61
C ASP A 185 2.59 -12.03 -4.11
N PHE A 186 1.37 -12.40 -3.70
CA PHE A 186 0.99 -12.65 -2.31
C PHE A 186 0.13 -13.90 -2.17
N VAL A 187 0.25 -14.54 -1.00
CA VAL A 187 -0.68 -15.55 -0.50
C VAL A 187 -1.30 -15.02 0.79
N ALA A 188 -2.61 -14.86 0.83
CA ALA A 188 -3.38 -14.67 2.05
C ALA A 188 -3.72 -16.05 2.63
N ALA A 189 -3.10 -16.38 3.75
CA ALA A 189 -3.15 -17.69 4.38
C ALA A 189 -4.25 -17.73 5.44
N SER A 190 -5.30 -18.51 5.21
CA SER A 190 -6.47 -18.59 6.09
C SER A 190 -6.20 -19.37 7.36
N PHE A 191 -6.83 -18.98 8.46
CA PHE A 191 -6.82 -19.62 9.78
C PHE A 191 -5.42 -19.82 10.40
N MET A 192 -4.54 -18.84 10.24
CA MET A 192 -3.23 -18.87 10.88
C MET A 192 -3.36 -18.69 12.39
N GLN A 193 -2.94 -19.71 13.15
CA GLN A 193 -3.06 -19.77 14.60
C GLN A 193 -1.72 -19.61 15.30
N ARG A 194 -0.62 -20.05 14.67
CA ARG A 194 0.73 -20.08 15.23
C ARG A 194 1.79 -19.85 14.14
N ALA A 195 2.99 -19.47 14.56
CA ALA A 195 4.14 -19.32 13.66
C ALA A 195 4.39 -20.55 12.78
N LYS A 196 4.25 -21.76 13.34
CA LYS A 196 4.46 -23.03 12.62
C LYS A 196 3.53 -23.18 11.40
N ASP A 197 2.34 -22.60 11.43
CA ASP A 197 1.36 -22.68 10.35
C ASP A 197 1.81 -21.85 9.15
N VAL A 198 2.30 -20.64 9.40
CA VAL A 198 2.92 -19.79 8.39
C VAL A 198 4.18 -20.44 7.80
N VAL A 199 5.01 -21.06 8.66
CA VAL A 199 6.22 -21.76 8.22
C VAL A 199 5.88 -22.98 7.34
N ALA A 200 4.77 -23.67 7.59
CA ALA A 200 4.32 -24.77 6.72
C ALA A 200 4.03 -24.29 5.30
N ILE A 201 3.34 -23.15 5.14
CA ILE A 201 3.08 -22.52 3.83
C ILE A 201 4.41 -22.07 3.19
N ARG A 202 5.29 -21.41 3.97
CA ARG A 202 6.60 -20.96 3.48
C ARG A 202 7.41 -22.09 2.86
N ARG A 203 7.43 -23.28 3.48
CA ARG A 203 8.11 -24.47 2.97
C ARG A 203 7.59 -24.92 1.60
N ILE A 204 6.27 -24.82 1.37
CA ILE A 204 5.69 -25.17 0.07
C ILE A 204 6.18 -24.17 -0.98
N LEU A 205 6.09 -22.87 -0.71
CA LEU A 205 6.52 -21.82 -1.64
C LEU A 205 8.02 -21.91 -1.96
N GLU A 206 8.86 -22.17 -0.97
CA GLU A 206 10.31 -22.39 -1.13
C GLU A 206 10.63 -23.64 -1.94
N SER A 207 9.85 -24.72 -1.78
CA SER A 207 10.01 -25.94 -2.59
C SER A 207 9.78 -25.70 -4.08
N GLU A 208 8.94 -24.71 -4.43
CA GLU A 208 8.70 -24.24 -5.79
C GLU A 208 9.68 -23.13 -6.23
N GLN A 209 10.69 -22.80 -5.40
CA GLN A 209 11.70 -21.76 -5.65
C GLN A 209 11.07 -20.38 -5.91
N LYS A 210 10.00 -20.03 -5.19
CA LYS A 210 9.28 -18.76 -5.31
C LYS A 210 9.36 -17.95 -4.01
N ASP A 211 9.67 -16.66 -4.16
CA ASP A 211 9.64 -15.67 -3.07
C ASP A 211 8.28 -14.96 -3.04
N ILE A 212 7.19 -15.70 -2.81
CA ILE A 212 5.85 -15.15 -2.66
C ILE A 212 5.67 -14.70 -1.19
N LYS A 213 5.08 -13.51 -0.99
CA LYS A 213 4.89 -12.95 0.35
C LYS A 213 3.63 -13.51 1.01
N ILE A 214 3.72 -13.85 2.29
CA ILE A 214 2.63 -14.46 3.06
C ILE A 214 1.96 -13.41 3.93
N ILE A 215 0.66 -13.20 3.71
CA ILE A 215 -0.23 -12.38 4.51
C ILE A 215 -1.02 -13.33 5.41
N ALA A 216 -0.70 -13.38 6.69
CA ALA A 216 -1.40 -14.24 7.64
C ALA A 216 -2.80 -13.68 7.94
N LYS A 217 -3.84 -14.49 7.79
CA LYS A 217 -5.21 -14.10 8.12
C LYS A 217 -5.51 -14.49 9.58
N ILE A 218 -5.89 -13.49 10.37
CA ILE A 218 -6.29 -13.67 11.75
C ILE A 218 -7.81 -13.73 11.81
N GLU A 219 -8.33 -14.92 12.12
CA GLU A 219 -9.72 -15.32 11.98
C GLU A 219 -10.30 -15.95 13.24
N ASN A 220 -9.48 -16.15 14.29
CA ASN A 220 -9.89 -16.77 15.56
C ASN A 220 -9.09 -16.25 16.76
N ALA A 221 -9.52 -16.63 17.96
CA ALA A 221 -8.92 -16.20 19.22
C ALA A 221 -7.48 -16.68 19.38
N GLU A 222 -7.14 -17.89 18.94
CA GLU A 222 -5.77 -18.43 19.04
C GLU A 222 -4.79 -17.62 18.19
N GLY A 223 -5.17 -17.24 16.95
CA GLY A 223 -4.36 -16.37 16.11
C GLY A 223 -4.13 -14.98 16.73
N VAL A 224 -5.15 -14.42 17.42
CA VAL A 224 -4.99 -13.16 18.16
C VAL A 224 -4.01 -13.32 19.32
N ASN A 225 -4.13 -14.39 20.10
CA ASN A 225 -3.25 -14.64 21.24
C ASN A 225 -1.78 -14.86 20.85
N ASN A 226 -1.55 -15.44 19.67
CA ASN A 226 -0.22 -15.77 19.15
C ASN A 226 0.26 -14.76 18.11
N ILE A 227 -0.32 -13.57 18.06
CA ILE A 227 -0.10 -12.57 17.00
C ILE A 227 1.38 -12.20 16.83
N ASP A 228 2.14 -12.12 17.93
CA ASP A 228 3.54 -11.71 17.89
C ASP A 228 4.40 -12.77 17.19
N GLU A 229 4.25 -14.04 17.55
CA GLU A 229 4.99 -15.14 16.90
C GLU A 229 4.57 -15.33 15.43
N ILE A 230 3.31 -15.06 15.07
CA ILE A 230 2.85 -15.09 13.69
C ILE A 230 3.50 -13.95 12.91
N LEU A 231 3.54 -12.75 13.48
CA LEU A 231 4.16 -11.59 12.86
C LEU A 231 5.68 -11.77 12.68
N ASP A 232 6.36 -12.53 13.52
CA ASP A 232 7.79 -12.78 13.34
C ASP A 232 8.10 -13.49 12.01
N VAL A 233 7.23 -14.37 11.53
CA VAL A 233 7.44 -15.21 10.35
C VAL A 233 6.59 -14.85 9.13
N ALA A 234 5.50 -14.10 9.29
CA ALA A 234 4.66 -13.62 8.20
C ALA A 234 5.20 -12.32 7.59
N ASP A 235 4.92 -12.06 6.31
CA ASP A 235 5.29 -10.82 5.62
C ASP A 235 4.28 -9.69 5.81
N GLY A 236 3.07 -10.00 6.28
CA GLY A 236 1.99 -9.06 6.57
C GLY A 236 0.80 -9.75 7.21
N LEU A 237 -0.27 -9.00 7.45
CA LEU A 237 -1.46 -9.47 8.14
C LEU A 237 -2.73 -9.12 7.37
N MET A 238 -3.76 -9.96 7.50
CA MET A 238 -5.13 -9.63 7.13
C MET A 238 -6.05 -9.83 8.34
N ILE A 239 -6.75 -8.78 8.72
CA ILE A 239 -7.77 -8.81 9.76
C ILE A 239 -9.09 -9.19 9.10
N ALA A 240 -9.45 -10.47 9.15
CA ALA A 240 -10.66 -11.01 8.54
C ALA A 240 -11.82 -10.91 9.53
N ARG A 241 -12.41 -9.71 9.65
CA ARG A 241 -13.37 -9.34 10.71
C ARG A 241 -14.64 -10.18 10.68
N GLY A 242 -15.07 -10.65 9.51
CA GLY A 242 -16.25 -11.52 9.37
C GLY A 242 -16.07 -12.84 10.10
N ASP A 243 -14.96 -13.54 9.84
CA ASP A 243 -14.64 -14.81 10.48
C ASP A 243 -14.27 -14.62 11.96
N LEU A 244 -13.48 -13.58 12.25
CA LEU A 244 -13.08 -13.24 13.62
C LEU A 244 -14.27 -12.95 14.51
N GLY A 245 -15.30 -12.23 14.01
CA GLY A 245 -16.52 -11.91 14.74
C GLY A 245 -17.46 -13.10 14.99
N VAL A 246 -17.22 -14.26 14.36
CA VAL A 246 -17.89 -15.53 14.70
C VAL A 246 -17.22 -16.19 15.91
N GLU A 247 -15.90 -16.03 16.04
CA GLU A 247 -15.07 -16.68 17.06
C GLU A 247 -14.89 -15.84 18.34
N ILE A 248 -15.03 -14.52 18.23
CA ILE A 248 -14.80 -13.55 19.31
C ILE A 248 -16.04 -12.65 19.43
N PRO A 249 -16.37 -12.16 20.64
CA PRO A 249 -17.45 -11.20 20.82
C PRO A 249 -17.32 -9.99 19.89
N ALA A 250 -18.40 -9.62 19.22
CA ALA A 250 -18.38 -8.58 18.19
C ALA A 250 -17.87 -7.23 18.70
N GLU A 251 -18.13 -6.92 19.98
CA GLU A 251 -17.66 -5.71 20.65
C GLU A 251 -16.14 -5.65 20.87
N GLU A 252 -15.45 -6.78 20.86
CA GLU A 252 -13.98 -6.86 20.99
C GLU A 252 -13.25 -6.67 19.67
N VAL A 253 -13.89 -7.00 18.54
CA VAL A 253 -13.26 -6.96 17.21
C VAL A 253 -12.65 -5.59 16.88
N PRO A 254 -13.30 -4.43 17.13
CA PRO A 254 -12.71 -3.12 16.85
C PRO A 254 -11.45 -2.82 17.68
N VAL A 255 -11.40 -3.30 18.93
CA VAL A 255 -10.22 -3.12 19.80
C VAL A 255 -9.06 -3.95 19.31
N LEU A 256 -9.33 -5.21 18.95
CA LEU A 256 -8.33 -6.12 18.39
C LEU A 256 -7.82 -5.64 17.02
N GLN A 257 -8.69 -5.08 16.17
CA GLN A 257 -8.30 -4.46 14.92
C GLN A 257 -7.23 -3.37 15.14
N LYS A 258 -7.48 -2.45 16.07
CA LYS A 258 -6.53 -1.36 16.38
C LYS A 258 -5.19 -1.90 16.87
N MET A 259 -5.21 -2.86 17.77
CA MET A 259 -4.01 -3.51 18.32
C MET A 259 -3.19 -4.19 17.23
N MET A 260 -3.84 -4.95 16.33
CA MET A 260 -3.18 -5.65 15.22
C MET A 260 -2.58 -4.67 14.21
N ILE A 261 -3.30 -3.60 13.87
CA ILE A 261 -2.79 -2.53 12.98
C ILE A 261 -1.56 -1.87 13.60
N GLU A 262 -1.61 -1.53 14.89
CA GLU A 262 -0.49 -0.90 15.59
C GLU A 262 0.76 -1.79 15.59
N LYS A 263 0.61 -3.09 15.89
CA LYS A 263 1.71 -4.06 15.86
C LYS A 263 2.34 -4.17 14.46
N CYS A 264 1.51 -4.26 13.42
CA CYS A 264 1.98 -4.32 12.03
C CYS A 264 2.74 -3.04 11.64
N ASN A 265 2.19 -1.87 11.98
CA ASN A 265 2.83 -0.59 11.71
C ASN A 265 4.19 -0.47 12.42
N ARG A 266 4.28 -0.94 13.68
CA ARG A 266 5.53 -0.96 14.45
C ARG A 266 6.61 -1.84 13.78
N LEU A 267 6.21 -2.97 13.20
CA LEU A 267 7.11 -3.90 12.53
C LEU A 267 7.37 -3.54 11.06
N GLY A 268 6.67 -2.53 10.51
CA GLY A 268 6.75 -2.20 9.09
C GLY A 268 6.18 -3.29 8.19
N LYS A 269 5.20 -4.07 8.66
CA LYS A 269 4.53 -5.13 7.91
C LYS A 269 3.17 -4.63 7.42
N PRO A 270 2.81 -4.82 6.13
CA PRO A 270 1.53 -4.37 5.62
C PRO A 270 0.37 -5.08 6.32
N VAL A 271 -0.69 -4.34 6.60
CA VAL A 271 -1.92 -4.86 7.18
C VAL A 271 -3.13 -4.51 6.32
N ILE A 272 -3.98 -5.51 6.09
CA ILE A 272 -5.22 -5.40 5.32
C ILE A 272 -6.40 -5.49 6.29
N THR A 273 -7.26 -4.47 6.32
CA THR A 273 -8.56 -4.56 7.01
C THR A 273 -9.59 -5.08 6.01
N ALA A 274 -10.19 -6.23 6.34
CA ALA A 274 -10.99 -7.01 5.41
C ALA A 274 -12.40 -7.30 5.93
N THR A 275 -13.29 -7.61 5.00
CA THR A 275 -14.69 -8.04 5.16
C THR A 275 -15.64 -6.97 5.70
N GLN A 276 -16.87 -6.97 5.20
CA GLN A 276 -17.98 -6.11 5.65
C GLN A 276 -17.66 -4.61 5.62
N MET A 277 -16.84 -4.15 4.63
CA MET A 277 -16.45 -2.74 4.55
C MET A 277 -17.55 -1.88 3.90
N LEU A 278 -18.06 -2.30 2.73
CA LEU A 278 -19.15 -1.65 2.01
C LEU A 278 -20.19 -2.70 1.57
N GLU A 279 -20.52 -3.64 2.44
CA GLU A 279 -21.34 -4.84 2.20
C GLU A 279 -22.67 -4.52 1.48
N SER A 280 -23.34 -3.42 1.89
CA SER A 280 -24.58 -3.00 1.25
C SER A 280 -24.42 -2.67 -0.23
N MET A 281 -23.20 -2.34 -0.69
CA MET A 281 -22.92 -2.04 -2.09
C MET A 281 -22.85 -3.30 -2.99
N ILE A 282 -22.99 -4.48 -2.44
CA ILE A 282 -23.26 -5.69 -3.26
C ILE A 282 -24.51 -5.46 -4.11
N GLN A 283 -25.56 -4.87 -3.53
CA GLN A 283 -26.86 -4.65 -4.17
C GLN A 283 -27.27 -3.19 -4.33
N ASN A 284 -26.59 -2.25 -3.66
CA ASN A 284 -26.94 -0.84 -3.69
C ASN A 284 -25.79 0.00 -4.27
N PRO A 285 -26.09 1.08 -5.03
CA PRO A 285 -25.07 1.94 -5.63
C PRO A 285 -24.40 2.89 -4.63
N ARG A 286 -24.82 2.88 -3.36
CA ARG A 286 -24.26 3.71 -2.28
C ARG A 286 -24.20 2.93 -0.97
N PRO A 287 -23.15 3.16 -0.16
CA PRO A 287 -23.04 2.53 1.15
C PRO A 287 -23.96 3.17 2.17
N THR A 288 -24.13 2.52 3.31
CA THR A 288 -24.69 3.12 4.51
C THR A 288 -23.69 4.11 5.14
N ARG A 289 -24.18 4.98 6.05
CA ARG A 289 -23.31 5.89 6.81
C ARG A 289 -22.37 5.11 7.75
N ALA A 290 -22.83 4.00 8.31
CA ALA A 290 -22.05 3.16 9.21
C ALA A 290 -20.85 2.54 8.47
N GLU A 291 -21.06 2.01 7.25
CA GLU A 291 -20.01 1.46 6.41
C GLU A 291 -18.98 2.52 6.00
N ALA A 292 -19.43 3.71 5.58
CA ALA A 292 -18.51 4.81 5.27
C ALA A 292 -17.68 5.23 6.48
N SER A 293 -18.27 5.23 7.69
CA SER A 293 -17.57 5.47 8.95
C SER A 293 -16.58 4.37 9.29
N ASP A 294 -16.92 3.11 9.04
CA ASP A 294 -16.05 1.96 9.29
C ASP A 294 -14.79 2.00 8.43
N VAL A 295 -14.95 2.25 7.12
CA VAL A 295 -13.82 2.45 6.20
C VAL A 295 -12.92 3.61 6.66
N ALA A 296 -13.50 4.75 7.03
CA ALA A 296 -12.75 5.90 7.51
C ALA A 296 -11.98 5.57 8.82
N ASN A 297 -12.62 4.85 9.76
CA ASN A 297 -11.98 4.44 11.01
C ASN A 297 -10.80 3.48 10.78
N ALA A 298 -10.93 2.49 9.89
CA ALA A 298 -9.81 1.60 9.55
C ALA A 298 -8.60 2.39 9.01
N ILE A 299 -8.84 3.42 8.19
CA ILE A 299 -7.80 4.31 7.68
C ILE A 299 -7.19 5.15 8.80
N LEU A 300 -8.01 5.72 9.69
CA LEU A 300 -7.55 6.46 10.88
C LEU A 300 -6.77 5.58 11.84
N ASP A 301 -7.10 4.30 11.95
CA ASP A 301 -6.35 3.33 12.75
C ASP A 301 -4.95 3.05 12.15
N GLY A 302 -4.75 3.31 10.85
CA GLY A 302 -3.46 3.18 10.19
C GLY A 302 -3.29 1.95 9.33
N THR A 303 -4.37 1.33 8.88
CA THR A 303 -4.28 0.20 7.94
C THR A 303 -3.54 0.58 6.64
N ASP A 304 -2.77 -0.35 6.08
CA ASP A 304 -2.10 -0.14 4.80
C ASP A 304 -3.05 -0.33 3.63
N ALA A 305 -3.99 -1.25 3.77
CA ALA A 305 -4.98 -1.55 2.75
C ALA A 305 -6.34 -1.87 3.35
N ILE A 306 -7.37 -1.60 2.55
CA ILE A 306 -8.77 -1.94 2.80
C ILE A 306 -9.27 -2.84 1.68
N MET A 307 -10.13 -3.80 2.00
CA MET A 307 -10.53 -4.85 1.07
C MET A 307 -12.03 -4.84 0.77
N LEU A 308 -12.37 -4.98 -0.51
CA LEU A 308 -13.69 -5.29 -1.02
C LEU A 308 -13.78 -6.79 -1.36
N SER A 309 -14.78 -7.47 -0.86
CA SER A 309 -15.03 -8.91 -1.02
C SER A 309 -16.19 -9.15 -1.99
N GLY A 310 -17.38 -9.39 -1.49
CA GLY A 310 -18.60 -9.60 -2.27
C GLY A 310 -18.98 -8.40 -3.13
N GLU A 311 -18.65 -7.19 -2.67
CA GLU A 311 -18.95 -5.92 -3.34
C GLU A 311 -18.38 -5.87 -4.76
N THR A 312 -17.21 -6.47 -4.98
CA THR A 312 -16.58 -6.54 -6.30
C THR A 312 -16.73 -7.91 -6.96
N ALA A 313 -16.66 -9.01 -6.18
CA ALA A 313 -16.69 -10.36 -6.72
C ALA A 313 -18.04 -10.74 -7.32
N ASN A 314 -19.14 -10.38 -6.65
CA ASN A 314 -20.51 -10.78 -7.02
C ASN A 314 -21.49 -9.59 -7.08
N GLY A 315 -21.01 -8.39 -6.70
CA GLY A 315 -21.84 -7.21 -6.60
C GLY A 315 -22.31 -6.69 -7.95
N SER A 316 -23.41 -5.95 -7.91
CA SER A 316 -23.97 -5.26 -9.09
C SER A 316 -23.23 -3.94 -9.40
N TYR A 317 -22.43 -3.43 -8.47
CA TYR A 317 -21.80 -2.10 -8.54
C TYR A 317 -20.28 -2.13 -8.21
N PRO A 318 -19.47 -2.98 -8.87
CA PRO A 318 -18.06 -3.16 -8.51
C PRO A 318 -17.23 -1.87 -8.69
N VAL A 319 -17.43 -1.13 -9.76
CA VAL A 319 -16.69 0.13 -10.05
C VAL A 319 -17.07 1.24 -9.06
N GLU A 320 -18.37 1.37 -8.76
CA GLU A 320 -18.88 2.33 -7.79
C GLU A 320 -18.38 2.05 -6.38
N ALA A 321 -18.25 0.77 -6.00
CA ALA A 321 -17.70 0.36 -4.71
C ALA A 321 -16.24 0.80 -4.58
N VAL A 322 -15.39 0.54 -5.57
CA VAL A 322 -13.99 0.99 -5.59
C VAL A 322 -13.91 2.52 -5.60
N THR A 323 -14.73 3.18 -6.41
CA THR A 323 -14.77 4.66 -6.49
C THR A 323 -15.17 5.28 -5.15
N THR A 324 -16.16 4.69 -4.48
CA THR A 324 -16.63 5.16 -3.16
C THR A 324 -15.56 4.96 -2.11
N MET A 325 -14.94 3.79 -2.06
CA MET A 325 -13.85 3.48 -1.14
C MET A 325 -12.64 4.42 -1.34
N THR A 326 -12.29 4.72 -2.60
CA THR A 326 -11.24 5.68 -2.95
C THR A 326 -11.57 7.08 -2.43
N ARG A 327 -12.81 7.56 -2.63
CA ARG A 327 -13.23 8.90 -2.13
C ARG A 327 -13.20 8.96 -0.61
N ILE A 328 -13.64 7.92 0.09
CA ILE A 328 -13.58 7.89 1.56
C ILE A 328 -12.12 7.97 2.00
N ALA A 329 -11.21 7.20 1.37
CA ALA A 329 -9.79 7.23 1.69
C ALA A 329 -9.18 8.63 1.47
N GLU A 330 -9.43 9.26 0.32
CA GLU A 330 -8.90 10.59 0.02
C GLU A 330 -9.39 11.66 0.99
N VAL A 331 -10.68 11.66 1.33
CA VAL A 331 -11.26 12.62 2.28
C VAL A 331 -10.72 12.41 3.68
N THR A 332 -10.60 11.15 4.11
CA THR A 332 -10.07 10.81 5.45
C THR A 332 -8.60 11.22 5.58
N GLU A 333 -7.79 10.89 4.59
CA GLU A 333 -6.35 11.19 4.58
C GLU A 333 -6.03 12.69 4.47
N GLN A 334 -6.94 13.51 3.93
CA GLN A 334 -6.82 14.97 3.85
C GLN A 334 -7.36 15.68 5.09
N SER A 335 -8.03 14.97 5.98
CA SER A 335 -8.62 15.56 7.18
C SER A 335 -7.55 15.93 8.21
N ALA A 336 -7.81 17.00 8.99
CA ALA A 336 -6.92 17.39 10.10
C ALA A 336 -6.87 16.36 11.25
N ILE A 337 -7.83 15.40 11.27
CA ILE A 337 -7.86 14.32 12.26
C ILE A 337 -6.83 13.23 11.92
N TYR A 338 -6.44 13.14 10.64
CA TYR A 338 -5.44 12.19 10.18
C TYR A 338 -4.04 12.66 10.56
N ASP A 339 -3.64 12.40 11.80
CA ASP A 339 -2.32 12.81 12.30
C ASP A 339 -1.26 11.77 11.95
N HIS A 340 -0.38 12.12 11.01
CA HIS A 340 0.76 11.29 10.59
C HIS A 340 1.87 11.24 11.66
N LYS A 341 2.00 12.28 12.49
CA LYS A 341 3.11 12.44 13.42
C LYS A 341 3.02 11.54 14.65
N SER A 342 1.80 11.16 15.05
CA SER A 342 1.61 10.32 16.25
C SER A 342 2.01 8.85 16.06
N ARG A 343 2.35 8.45 14.81
CA ARG A 343 2.63 7.05 14.45
C ARG A 343 4.12 6.69 14.40
N THR A 344 5.02 7.65 14.58
CA THR A 344 6.45 7.38 14.75
C THR A 344 6.68 6.78 16.14
N GLN A 345 6.44 5.48 16.29
CA GLN A 345 6.83 4.77 17.50
C GLN A 345 8.33 4.49 17.43
N GLU A 346 9.05 4.87 18.48
CA GLU A 346 10.44 4.48 18.67
C GLU A 346 10.50 2.95 18.82
N SER A 347 11.36 2.30 18.04
CA SER A 347 11.66 0.88 18.19
C SER A 347 12.74 0.73 19.25
N ASP A 348 12.60 -0.26 20.14
CA ASP A 348 13.62 -0.53 21.18
C ASP A 348 14.95 -1.02 20.57
N ASP A 349 14.90 -1.66 19.39
CA ASP A 349 16.06 -2.14 18.62
C ASP A 349 16.16 -1.41 17.28
N VAL A 350 16.84 -0.26 17.26
CA VAL A 350 16.99 0.56 16.05
C VAL A 350 18.12 0.02 15.17
N THR A 351 17.79 -0.55 14.03
CA THR A 351 18.78 -0.93 13.00
C THR A 351 19.30 0.31 12.24
N THR A 352 20.46 0.18 11.57
CA THR A 352 20.98 1.23 10.70
C THR A 352 19.95 1.67 9.64
N THR A 353 19.25 0.70 9.04
CA THR A 353 18.19 0.95 8.04
C THR A 353 17.07 1.79 8.62
N GLU A 354 16.57 1.44 9.80
CA GLU A 354 15.50 2.18 10.47
C GLU A 354 15.92 3.61 10.81
N ALA A 355 17.12 3.79 11.39
CA ALA A 355 17.64 5.11 11.71
C ALA A 355 17.76 6.00 10.46
N VAL A 356 18.27 5.45 9.35
CA VAL A 356 18.42 6.20 8.09
C VAL A 356 17.07 6.49 7.45
N CYS A 357 16.12 5.56 7.46
CA CYS A 357 14.78 5.78 6.92
C CYS A 357 14.02 6.83 7.75
N LEU A 358 14.05 6.77 9.07
CA LEU A 358 13.46 7.78 9.95
C LEU A 358 14.09 9.16 9.71
N ALA A 359 15.43 9.22 9.62
CA ALA A 359 16.15 10.46 9.30
C ALA A 359 15.75 11.01 7.93
N SER A 360 15.55 10.15 6.91
CA SER A 360 15.09 10.55 5.58
C SER A 360 13.70 11.19 5.63
N VAL A 361 12.78 10.62 6.40
CA VAL A 361 11.43 11.17 6.60
C VAL A 361 11.50 12.52 7.30
N ARG A 362 12.32 12.65 8.35
CA ARG A 362 12.49 13.90 9.08
C ARG A 362 13.13 14.99 8.22
N VAL A 363 14.18 14.66 7.48
CA VAL A 363 14.81 15.60 6.54
C VAL A 363 13.80 16.05 5.46
N ALA A 364 12.99 15.14 4.93
CA ALA A 364 11.97 15.47 3.94
C ALA A 364 10.90 16.42 4.52
N SER A 365 10.46 16.20 5.75
CA SER A 365 9.49 17.06 6.45
C SER A 365 10.09 18.44 6.77
N ASP A 366 11.29 18.49 7.34
CA ASP A 366 11.94 19.75 7.75
C ASP A 366 12.26 20.67 6.55
N LEU A 367 12.57 20.07 5.41
CA LEU A 367 12.90 20.79 4.17
C LEU A 367 11.68 20.99 3.23
N GLY A 368 10.51 20.45 3.55
CA GLY A 368 9.33 20.51 2.70
C GLY A 368 9.55 19.80 1.36
N ALA A 369 10.23 18.64 1.36
CA ALA A 369 10.50 17.88 0.15
C ALA A 369 9.21 17.37 -0.50
N ALA A 370 9.15 17.40 -1.84
CA ALA A 370 8.01 16.91 -2.61
C ALA A 370 7.90 15.38 -2.56
N ALA A 371 9.03 14.68 -2.47
CA ALA A 371 9.08 13.23 -2.44
C ALA A 371 10.33 12.68 -1.74
N ILE A 372 10.20 11.46 -1.22
CA ILE A 372 11.32 10.58 -0.86
C ILE A 372 11.44 9.53 -1.95
N LEU A 373 12.59 9.50 -2.63
CA LEU A 373 12.93 8.50 -3.65
C LEU A 373 13.70 7.38 -2.98
N THR A 374 13.14 6.17 -2.96
CA THR A 374 13.76 4.99 -2.35
C THR A 374 14.31 4.08 -3.45
N CYS A 375 15.64 4.00 -3.60
CA CYS A 375 16.26 3.03 -4.50
C CYS A 375 16.34 1.68 -3.79
N THR A 376 15.65 0.67 -4.32
CA THR A 376 15.46 -0.61 -3.62
C THR A 376 15.38 -1.78 -4.60
N GLU A 377 15.98 -2.91 -4.23
CA GLU A 377 15.87 -4.17 -4.98
C GLU A 377 14.61 -4.93 -4.57
N SER A 378 14.42 -5.16 -3.28
CA SER A 378 13.35 -5.99 -2.70
C SER A 378 12.12 -5.20 -2.22
N GLY A 379 12.18 -3.86 -2.21
CA GLY A 379 11.15 -3.00 -1.62
C GLY A 379 11.39 -2.65 -0.14
N HIS A 380 12.37 -3.25 0.52
CA HIS A 380 12.60 -3.08 1.96
C HIS A 380 12.78 -1.61 2.38
N THR A 381 13.59 -0.83 1.66
CA THR A 381 13.79 0.61 1.94
C THR A 381 12.47 1.39 1.83
N ALA A 382 11.65 1.10 0.81
CA ALA A 382 10.37 1.77 0.62
C ALA A 382 9.37 1.45 1.75
N ILE A 383 9.30 0.19 2.17
CA ILE A 383 8.48 -0.26 3.30
C ILE A 383 8.95 0.41 4.60
N SER A 384 10.27 0.46 4.84
CA SER A 384 10.85 1.10 6.03
C SER A 384 10.58 2.60 6.08
N VAL A 385 10.55 3.30 4.94
CA VAL A 385 10.13 4.71 4.86
C VAL A 385 8.62 4.84 5.07
N ALA A 386 7.81 3.99 4.42
CA ALA A 386 6.35 4.03 4.50
C ALA A 386 5.82 3.79 5.93
N ARG A 387 6.51 2.98 6.72
CA ARG A 387 6.24 2.74 8.15
C ARG A 387 6.11 4.04 8.95
N HIS A 388 6.91 5.06 8.62
CA HIS A 388 6.91 6.35 9.29
C HIS A 388 5.87 7.34 8.75
N ARG A 389 5.04 6.93 7.79
CA ARG A 389 3.89 7.71 7.26
C ARG A 389 4.25 9.16 6.88
N PRO A 390 5.26 9.43 6.03
CA PRO A 390 5.64 10.79 5.67
C PRO A 390 4.51 11.54 4.96
N ASP A 391 4.50 12.87 5.09
CA ASP A 391 3.51 13.74 4.41
C ASP A 391 3.77 13.85 2.92
N CYS A 392 5.03 13.71 2.47
CA CYS A 392 5.39 13.74 1.06
C CYS A 392 5.17 12.38 0.37
N LYS A 393 5.29 12.36 -0.95
CA LYS A 393 5.22 11.11 -1.74
C LYS A 393 6.39 10.18 -1.43
N ILE A 394 6.14 8.88 -1.48
CA ILE A 394 7.18 7.84 -1.44
C ILE A 394 7.24 7.19 -2.82
N ILE A 395 8.37 7.30 -3.49
CA ILE A 395 8.56 6.74 -4.83
C ILE A 395 9.64 5.66 -4.75
N ALA A 396 9.24 4.41 -4.90
CA ALA A 396 10.17 3.28 -4.97
C ALA A 396 10.70 3.12 -6.39
N ILE A 397 12.03 3.09 -6.54
CA ILE A 397 12.70 2.87 -7.80
C ILE A 397 13.39 1.53 -7.73
N THR A 398 12.96 0.59 -8.60
CA THR A 398 13.46 -0.79 -8.60
C THR A 398 13.58 -1.34 -10.02
N PRO A 399 14.60 -2.16 -10.32
CA PRO A 399 14.71 -2.85 -11.59
C PRO A 399 13.76 -4.06 -11.72
N HIS A 400 13.09 -4.48 -10.64
CA HIS A 400 12.30 -5.71 -10.57
C HIS A 400 10.80 -5.46 -10.66
N ASP A 401 10.13 -6.04 -11.66
CA ASP A 401 8.68 -5.91 -11.84
C ASP A 401 7.87 -6.54 -10.70
N GLU A 402 8.39 -7.60 -10.11
CA GLU A 402 7.78 -8.23 -8.92
C GLU A 402 7.76 -7.26 -7.73
N THR A 403 8.84 -6.54 -7.50
CA THR A 403 8.91 -5.53 -6.44
C THR A 403 7.93 -4.38 -6.71
N ILE A 404 7.79 -3.93 -7.97
CA ILE A 404 6.80 -2.92 -8.36
C ILE A 404 5.39 -3.38 -7.99
N ARG A 405 5.03 -4.64 -8.29
CA ARG A 405 3.72 -5.19 -7.94
C ARG A 405 3.55 -5.35 -6.44
N ARG A 406 4.57 -5.82 -5.72
CA ARG A 406 4.52 -5.96 -4.24
C ARG A 406 4.30 -4.63 -3.53
N MET A 407 4.83 -3.52 -4.06
CA MET A 407 4.60 -2.18 -3.51
C MET A 407 3.13 -1.74 -3.63
N GLN A 408 2.29 -2.43 -4.42
CA GLN A 408 0.87 -2.14 -4.50
C GLN A 408 0.10 -2.48 -3.20
N LEU A 409 0.70 -3.19 -2.27
CA LEU A 409 0.14 -3.41 -0.93
C LEU A 409 0.76 -2.50 0.15
N CYS A 410 1.78 -1.72 -0.20
CA CYS A 410 2.49 -0.85 0.74
C CYS A 410 1.86 0.55 0.76
N TRP A 411 1.46 1.03 1.94
CA TRP A 411 0.86 2.35 2.12
C TRP A 411 1.70 3.48 1.53
N GLY A 412 1.07 4.35 0.76
CA GLY A 412 1.67 5.59 0.24
C GLY A 412 2.78 5.41 -0.80
N VAL A 413 3.20 4.18 -1.10
CA VAL A 413 4.28 3.93 -2.05
C VAL A 413 3.76 3.87 -3.47
N GLU A 414 4.38 4.66 -4.36
CA GLU A 414 4.33 4.51 -5.81
C GLU A 414 5.63 3.86 -6.27
N ALA A 415 5.55 2.84 -7.12
CA ALA A 415 6.74 2.17 -7.62
C ALA A 415 6.90 2.40 -9.13
N ILE A 416 8.12 2.71 -9.53
CA ILE A 416 8.51 2.92 -10.93
C ILE A 416 9.69 2.03 -11.30
N LYS A 417 9.77 1.69 -12.60
CA LYS A 417 10.86 0.90 -13.14
C LYS A 417 12.15 1.71 -13.14
N GLY A 418 13.16 1.21 -12.44
CA GLY A 418 14.54 1.69 -12.46
C GLY A 418 15.44 0.83 -13.33
N ARG A 419 16.72 1.13 -13.31
CA ARG A 419 17.78 0.31 -13.93
C ARG A 419 18.68 -0.25 -12.83
N GLU A 420 19.37 -1.33 -13.10
CA GLU A 420 20.46 -1.81 -12.26
C GLU A 420 21.55 -0.74 -12.17
N ASN A 421 22.02 -0.47 -10.97
CA ASN A 421 22.94 0.64 -10.72
C ASN A 421 24.33 0.12 -10.38
N ILE A 422 25.35 0.79 -10.92
CA ILE A 422 26.76 0.43 -10.77
C ILE A 422 27.41 1.24 -9.62
N ASN A 423 26.99 2.49 -9.42
CA ASN A 423 27.50 3.36 -8.37
C ASN A 423 26.43 4.30 -7.81
N SER A 424 26.71 4.90 -6.65
CA SER A 424 25.76 5.73 -5.91
C SER A 424 25.36 7.03 -6.63
N ASP A 425 26.26 7.64 -7.40
CA ASP A 425 25.99 8.92 -8.06
C ASP A 425 25.08 8.71 -9.27
N GLU A 426 25.33 7.66 -10.03
CA GLU A 426 24.47 7.27 -11.15
C GLU A 426 23.09 6.82 -10.67
N MET A 427 23.02 6.09 -9.52
CA MET A 427 21.78 5.69 -8.87
C MET A 427 20.90 6.91 -8.56
N VAL A 428 21.45 7.94 -7.91
CA VAL A 428 20.72 9.17 -7.57
C VAL A 428 20.22 9.87 -8.83
N LYS A 429 21.08 10.01 -9.84
CA LYS A 429 20.73 10.66 -11.12
C LYS A 429 19.62 9.90 -11.85
N GLN A 430 19.70 8.57 -11.91
CA GLN A 430 18.68 7.73 -12.54
C GLN A 430 17.36 7.75 -11.77
N ALA A 431 17.41 7.76 -10.44
CA ALA A 431 16.23 7.86 -9.60
C ALA A 431 15.45 9.16 -9.88
N ILE A 432 16.15 10.29 -9.95
CA ILE A 432 15.53 11.59 -10.22
C ILE A 432 15.01 11.62 -11.68
N THR A 433 15.81 11.18 -12.65
CA THR A 433 15.41 11.16 -14.07
C THR A 433 14.21 10.25 -14.29
N GLY A 434 14.18 9.07 -13.66
CA GLY A 434 13.05 8.14 -13.72
C GLY A 434 11.78 8.72 -13.12
N ALA A 435 11.89 9.36 -11.96
CA ALA A 435 10.75 9.99 -11.28
C ALA A 435 10.18 11.19 -12.08
N LEU A 436 11.06 11.99 -12.73
CA LEU A 436 10.65 13.05 -13.65
C LEU A 436 9.97 12.48 -14.91
N GLY A 437 10.56 11.45 -15.52
CA GLY A 437 10.00 10.80 -16.72
C GLY A 437 8.64 10.13 -16.48
N ALA A 438 8.39 9.66 -15.27
CA ALA A 438 7.10 9.11 -14.83
C ALA A 438 6.09 10.19 -14.39
N ASN A 439 6.45 11.47 -14.44
CA ASN A 439 5.65 12.60 -13.90
C ASN A 439 5.29 12.42 -12.41
N ALA A 440 6.08 11.67 -11.66
CA ALA A 440 5.89 11.46 -10.23
C ALA A 440 6.37 12.68 -9.40
N ILE A 441 7.36 13.41 -9.92
CA ILE A 441 7.88 14.69 -9.43
C ILE A 441 8.01 15.68 -10.58
N ASN A 442 8.12 16.96 -10.25
CA ASN A 442 8.32 18.03 -11.22
C ASN A 442 9.78 18.52 -11.22
N SER A 443 10.17 19.17 -12.32
CA SER A 443 11.45 19.89 -12.35
C SER A 443 11.45 20.97 -11.27
N GLY A 444 12.51 21.01 -10.45
CA GLY A 444 12.63 21.93 -9.34
C GLY A 444 12.12 21.44 -8.00
N ASP A 445 11.44 20.31 -7.95
CA ASP A 445 11.04 19.71 -6.68
C ASP A 445 12.29 19.34 -5.85
N LEU A 446 12.26 19.68 -4.56
CA LEU A 446 13.22 19.15 -3.61
C LEU A 446 12.87 17.71 -3.28
N VAL A 447 13.83 16.80 -3.40
CA VAL A 447 13.64 15.38 -3.13
C VAL A 447 14.72 14.86 -2.18
N VAL A 448 14.34 13.90 -1.36
CA VAL A 448 15.27 13.13 -0.54
C VAL A 448 15.45 11.76 -1.19
N VAL A 449 16.70 11.40 -1.51
CA VAL A 449 17.03 10.09 -2.07
C VAL A 449 17.64 9.23 -0.97
N THR A 450 17.11 8.03 -0.76
CA THR A 450 17.64 7.06 0.20
C THR A 450 17.87 5.70 -0.45
N ALA A 451 18.98 5.05 -0.11
CA ALA A 451 19.41 3.80 -0.70
C ALA A 451 20.36 3.00 0.21
N GLY A 452 20.54 1.73 -0.09
CA GLY A 452 21.64 0.91 0.41
C GLY A 452 22.84 0.95 -0.54
N VAL A 453 24.03 1.23 -0.03
CA VAL A 453 25.28 1.27 -0.80
C VAL A 453 26.33 0.40 -0.09
N PRO A 454 26.97 -0.58 -0.78
CA PRO A 454 26.78 -0.96 -2.18
C PRO A 454 25.40 -1.61 -2.44
N SER A 455 24.91 -1.48 -3.69
CA SER A 455 23.65 -2.13 -4.11
C SER A 455 23.76 -3.64 -4.09
N GLY A 456 22.62 -4.33 -3.94
CA GLY A 456 22.54 -5.80 -3.99
C GLY A 456 22.44 -6.51 -2.64
N SER A 457 22.52 -5.80 -1.50
CA SER A 457 22.28 -6.38 -0.17
C SER A 457 20.98 -5.85 0.43
N THR A 458 20.03 -6.73 0.70
CA THR A 458 18.76 -6.35 1.34
C THR A 458 18.99 -5.89 2.78
N GLY A 459 18.29 -4.84 3.22
CA GLY A 459 18.35 -4.35 4.60
C GLY A 459 19.59 -3.49 4.93
N THR A 460 20.29 -2.96 3.94
CA THR A 460 21.52 -2.16 4.12
C THR A 460 21.34 -0.69 3.78
N THR A 461 20.14 -0.13 3.95
CA THR A 461 19.90 1.31 3.70
C THR A 461 20.79 2.15 4.62
N ASN A 462 21.74 2.93 4.02
CA ASN A 462 22.78 3.65 4.73
C ASN A 462 23.12 5.02 4.11
N MET A 463 22.35 5.46 3.11
CA MET A 463 22.59 6.71 2.39
C MET A 463 21.34 7.59 2.39
N ILE A 464 21.56 8.89 2.67
CA ILE A 464 20.58 9.96 2.45
C ILE A 464 21.23 11.03 1.61
N ARG A 465 20.56 11.50 0.56
CA ARG A 465 20.97 12.65 -0.23
C ARG A 465 19.78 13.56 -0.50
N VAL A 466 19.97 14.85 -0.31
CA VAL A 466 19.00 15.88 -0.68
C VAL A 466 19.37 16.42 -2.05
N HIS A 467 18.41 16.50 -2.95
CA HIS A 467 18.63 16.94 -4.31
C HIS A 467 17.44 17.74 -4.84
N ILE A 468 17.71 18.69 -5.73
CA ILE A 468 16.64 19.36 -6.49
C ILE A 468 16.51 18.65 -7.82
N ALA A 469 15.29 18.20 -8.12
CA ALA A 469 14.98 17.52 -9.38
C ALA A 469 15.03 18.52 -10.54
N GLY A 470 15.64 18.13 -11.67
CA GLY A 470 15.67 18.95 -12.86
C GLY A 470 17.08 19.15 -13.43
N LYS A 471 17.12 19.74 -14.62
CA LYS A 471 18.37 20.03 -15.31
C LYS A 471 18.92 21.36 -14.79
N VAL A 472 20.03 21.31 -14.07
CA VAL A 472 20.83 22.51 -13.80
C VAL A 472 21.39 22.97 -15.13
N LEU A 473 21.02 24.16 -15.56
CA LEU A 473 21.50 24.78 -16.78
C LEU A 473 22.86 25.42 -16.57
N LEU A 474 23.00 26.16 -15.46
CA LEU A 474 24.21 26.92 -15.13
C LEU A 474 24.48 26.87 -13.63
N SER A 475 25.75 27.07 -13.25
CA SER A 475 26.18 27.26 -11.89
C SER A 475 27.10 28.46 -11.81
N GLY A 476 27.04 29.20 -10.71
CA GLY A 476 27.88 30.37 -10.43
C GLY A 476 27.87 30.71 -8.94
N ASN A 477 28.33 31.92 -8.61
CA ASN A 477 28.31 32.42 -7.26
C ASN A 477 26.98 33.11 -6.96
N GLY A 478 26.21 32.55 -6.01
CA GLY A 478 24.91 33.10 -5.64
C GLY A 478 24.97 34.29 -4.70
N ILE A 479 24.06 35.25 -4.90
CA ILE A 479 23.85 36.42 -4.05
C ILE A 479 22.42 36.39 -3.53
N LEU A 480 22.24 36.55 -2.24
CA LEU A 480 21.02 36.48 -1.46
C LEU A 480 20.42 35.06 -1.38
N ARG A 481 19.88 34.73 -0.22
CA ARG A 481 19.14 33.47 0.02
C ARG A 481 17.70 33.58 -0.44
N LYS A 482 17.55 33.79 -1.75
CA LYS A 482 16.26 33.94 -2.43
C LYS A 482 16.28 33.17 -3.73
N SER A 483 15.11 32.77 -4.18
CA SER A 483 14.90 32.20 -5.51
C SER A 483 13.89 33.03 -6.30
N ALA A 484 13.98 32.98 -7.61
CA ALA A 484 13.01 33.60 -8.50
C ALA A 484 12.82 32.74 -9.75
N THR A 485 11.57 32.67 -10.21
CA THR A 485 11.21 32.04 -11.49
C THR A 485 10.72 33.11 -12.42
N GLY A 486 11.18 33.08 -13.67
CA GLY A 486 10.76 34.02 -14.68
C GLY A 486 11.26 33.64 -16.06
N ARG A 487 10.79 34.38 -17.05
CA ARG A 487 11.18 34.24 -18.43
C ARG A 487 12.58 34.85 -18.62
N VAL A 488 13.46 34.16 -19.33
CA VAL A 488 14.81 34.63 -19.67
C VAL A 488 14.70 35.84 -20.60
N PHE A 489 15.39 36.91 -20.22
CA PHE A 489 15.60 38.10 -21.05
C PHE A 489 17.10 38.38 -21.16
N ILE A 490 17.66 38.20 -22.37
CA ILE A 490 19.10 38.36 -22.64
C ILE A 490 19.33 39.79 -23.13
N ALA A 491 19.89 40.67 -22.29
CA ALA A 491 20.08 42.10 -22.62
C ALA A 491 20.87 42.31 -23.92
N ALA A 492 21.89 41.51 -24.19
CA ALA A 492 22.72 41.60 -25.40
C ALA A 492 21.94 41.42 -26.71
N ASN A 493 20.79 40.78 -26.71
CA ASN A 493 19.96 40.56 -27.89
C ASN A 493 19.12 41.78 -28.31
N HIS A 494 18.99 42.78 -27.46
CA HIS A 494 18.00 43.87 -27.62
C HIS A 494 18.60 45.24 -27.99
N LYS A 495 19.94 45.35 -28.18
CA LYS A 495 20.60 46.61 -28.63
C LYS A 495 20.10 47.88 -27.95
N ASN A 496 19.93 47.83 -26.61
CA ASN A 496 19.40 48.92 -25.78
C ASN A 496 17.90 49.23 -25.94
N ASP A 497 17.16 48.41 -26.69
CA ASP A 497 15.70 48.45 -26.74
C ASP A 497 15.11 47.37 -25.78
N TYR A 498 14.68 47.80 -24.62
CA TYR A 498 14.22 46.91 -23.56
C TYR A 498 12.71 46.98 -23.33
N GLU A 499 11.92 47.46 -24.33
CA GLU A 499 10.46 47.56 -24.20
C GLU A 499 9.77 46.21 -24.00
N SER A 500 10.36 45.14 -24.55
CA SER A 500 9.83 43.76 -24.41
C SER A 500 10.07 43.14 -23.03
N PHE A 501 10.88 43.77 -22.15
CA PHE A 501 11.16 43.29 -20.78
C PHE A 501 9.92 43.43 -19.90
N GLN A 502 9.50 42.32 -19.30
CA GLN A 502 8.38 42.27 -18.38
C GLN A 502 8.85 42.21 -16.92
N SER A 503 8.02 42.77 -16.02
CA SER A 503 8.30 42.68 -14.59
C SER A 503 8.30 41.21 -14.14
N GLY A 504 9.35 40.79 -13.47
CA GLY A 504 9.56 39.39 -13.03
C GLY A 504 10.43 38.56 -13.98
N ASP A 505 10.80 39.05 -15.15
CA ASP A 505 11.74 38.35 -16.05
C ASP A 505 13.11 38.16 -15.37
N ILE A 506 13.83 37.11 -15.75
CA ILE A 506 15.21 36.84 -15.32
C ILE A 506 16.15 37.54 -16.31
N LEU A 507 16.79 38.59 -15.83
CA LEU A 507 17.70 39.41 -16.62
C LEU A 507 19.06 38.73 -16.77
N VAL A 508 19.48 38.46 -18.03
CA VAL A 508 20.80 37.87 -18.34
C VAL A 508 21.69 38.97 -18.91
N VAL A 509 22.84 39.15 -18.26
CA VAL A 509 23.80 40.22 -18.62
C VAL A 509 25.24 39.69 -18.72
N GLY A 510 26.05 40.28 -19.54
CA GLY A 510 27.51 40.09 -19.52
C GLY A 510 28.08 40.83 -18.31
N THR A 511 27.88 42.14 -18.29
CA THR A 511 28.17 43.09 -17.19
C THR A 511 26.96 43.98 -17.00
N MET A 512 26.81 44.53 -15.79
CA MET A 512 25.68 45.42 -15.50
C MET A 512 26.04 46.86 -15.91
N GLU A 513 25.44 47.29 -17.02
CA GLU A 513 25.61 48.69 -17.49
C GLU A 513 24.60 49.61 -16.82
N PRO A 514 24.88 50.95 -16.74
CA PRO A 514 24.00 51.90 -16.06
C PRO A 514 22.56 51.90 -16.61
N GLU A 515 22.37 51.70 -17.90
CA GLU A 515 21.08 51.66 -18.58
C GLU A 515 20.25 50.46 -18.11
N LEU A 516 20.88 49.35 -17.76
CA LEU A 516 20.24 48.12 -17.28
C LEU A 516 19.75 48.22 -15.84
N MET A 517 20.25 49.15 -15.04
CA MET A 517 19.85 49.34 -13.64
C MET A 517 18.35 49.59 -13.48
N ASN A 518 17.72 50.33 -14.44
CA ASN A 518 16.30 50.59 -14.39
C ASN A 518 15.46 49.34 -14.67
N ILE A 519 15.99 48.41 -15.45
CA ILE A 519 15.35 47.13 -15.76
C ILE A 519 15.56 46.17 -14.63
N ALA A 520 16.77 46.09 -14.09
CA ALA A 520 17.12 45.24 -12.95
C ALA A 520 16.20 45.47 -11.74
N LYS A 521 15.72 46.70 -11.53
CA LYS A 521 14.74 47.02 -10.49
C LYS A 521 13.41 46.28 -10.64
N ARG A 522 13.03 45.89 -11.86
CA ARG A 522 11.79 45.16 -12.18
C ARG A 522 12.03 43.68 -12.42
N ALA A 523 13.31 43.24 -12.46
CA ALA A 523 13.66 41.86 -12.69
C ALA A 523 13.23 40.96 -11.53
N GLY A 524 12.87 39.72 -11.81
CA GLY A 524 12.71 38.66 -10.81
C GLY A 524 14.05 38.23 -10.23
N GLY A 525 15.13 38.31 -11.05
CA GLY A 525 16.49 38.03 -10.65
C GLY A 525 17.49 38.27 -11.80
N ILE A 526 18.77 38.11 -11.54
CA ILE A 526 19.87 38.41 -12.48
C ILE A 526 20.77 37.19 -12.64
N VAL A 527 21.17 36.89 -13.87
CA VAL A 527 22.25 35.93 -14.19
C VAL A 527 23.33 36.72 -14.95
N ALA A 528 24.53 36.84 -14.35
CA ALA A 528 25.61 37.64 -14.88
C ALA A 528 26.84 36.78 -15.23
N VAL A 529 27.46 37.07 -16.38
CA VAL A 529 28.74 36.48 -16.76
C VAL A 529 29.88 37.04 -15.94
N GLU A 530 29.82 38.33 -15.56
CA GLU A 530 30.75 38.95 -14.61
C GLU A 530 30.73 38.23 -13.28
N ASP A 531 31.88 38.20 -12.60
CA ASP A 531 32.06 37.58 -11.29
C ASP A 531 32.51 38.61 -10.25
N GLY A 532 32.40 38.21 -9.00
CA GLY A 532 32.83 39.02 -7.83
C GLY A 532 31.67 39.69 -7.10
N TYR A 533 31.77 39.61 -5.77
CA TYR A 533 30.73 40.15 -4.87
C TYR A 533 30.65 41.69 -4.87
N THR A 534 31.59 42.37 -5.50
CA THR A 534 31.64 43.84 -5.66
C THR A 534 31.25 44.29 -7.07
N SER A 535 30.82 43.36 -7.95
CA SER A 535 30.34 43.70 -9.29
C SER A 535 29.03 44.50 -9.24
N ASP A 536 28.76 45.26 -10.29
CA ASP A 536 27.53 46.06 -10.41
C ASP A 536 26.28 45.18 -10.40
N SER A 537 26.35 43.96 -10.96
CA SER A 537 25.27 42.95 -10.87
C SER A 537 25.00 42.53 -9.42
N ALA A 538 26.06 42.30 -8.62
CA ALA A 538 25.90 41.96 -7.20
C ALA A 538 25.28 43.11 -6.40
N ILE A 539 25.76 44.34 -6.67
CA ILE A 539 25.24 45.56 -6.03
C ILE A 539 23.77 45.79 -6.38
N ALA A 540 23.41 45.59 -7.65
CA ALA A 540 21.99 45.64 -8.11
C ALA A 540 21.11 44.63 -7.37
N GLY A 541 21.55 43.39 -7.26
CA GLY A 541 20.83 42.35 -6.54
C GLY A 541 20.59 42.67 -5.07
N ILE A 542 21.64 43.11 -4.37
CA ILE A 542 21.54 43.52 -2.97
C ILE A 542 20.63 44.74 -2.81
N THR A 543 20.79 45.75 -3.69
CA THR A 543 20.00 47.00 -3.63
C THR A 543 18.51 46.76 -3.86
N TYR A 544 18.16 45.93 -4.80
CA TYR A 544 16.77 45.65 -5.15
C TYR A 544 16.20 44.41 -4.43
N GLY A 545 17.02 43.69 -3.68
CA GLY A 545 16.60 42.52 -2.90
C GLY A 545 16.20 41.33 -3.75
N ILE A 546 16.79 41.15 -4.94
CA ILE A 546 16.55 40.09 -5.90
C ILE A 546 17.75 39.12 -5.98
N PRO A 547 17.52 37.80 -6.23
CA PRO A 547 18.60 36.82 -6.33
C PRO A 547 19.48 37.09 -7.56
N VAL A 548 20.79 36.86 -7.40
CA VAL A 548 21.76 36.98 -8.50
C VAL A 548 22.67 35.79 -8.57
N ILE A 549 22.99 35.34 -9.76
CA ILE A 549 24.02 34.34 -10.07
C ILE A 549 25.13 35.02 -10.83
N LEU A 550 26.33 35.07 -10.21
CA LEU A 550 27.53 35.66 -10.80
C LEU A 550 28.45 34.59 -11.37
N GLY A 551 29.31 34.96 -12.32
CA GLY A 551 30.28 34.05 -12.92
C GLY A 551 29.69 32.96 -13.80
N ALA A 552 28.46 33.16 -14.27
CA ALA A 552 27.77 32.24 -15.18
C ALA A 552 28.31 32.40 -16.63
N LYS A 553 29.53 31.94 -16.86
CA LYS A 553 30.31 32.20 -18.10
C LYS A 553 29.57 31.84 -19.40
N ASP A 554 28.79 30.75 -19.35
CA ASP A 554 28.09 30.22 -20.52
C ASP A 554 26.64 30.68 -20.60
N ALA A 555 26.25 31.75 -19.85
CA ALA A 555 24.85 32.17 -19.71
C ALA A 555 24.19 32.53 -21.04
N HIS A 556 24.90 33.20 -21.92
CA HIS A 556 24.41 33.59 -23.26
C HIS A 556 24.26 32.42 -24.23
N ASP A 557 25.04 31.33 -24.04
CA ASP A 557 25.01 30.16 -24.93
C ASP A 557 24.01 29.10 -24.48
N VAL A 558 23.78 29.02 -23.19
CA VAL A 558 22.95 27.96 -22.56
C VAL A 558 21.50 28.42 -22.35
N LEU A 559 21.30 29.69 -21.97
CA LEU A 559 19.95 30.23 -21.73
C LEU A 559 19.33 30.71 -23.06
N LEU A 560 18.12 30.25 -23.32
CA LEU A 560 17.36 30.65 -24.50
C LEU A 560 16.41 31.81 -24.16
N GLU A 561 16.43 32.84 -25.01
CA GLU A 561 15.51 33.97 -24.91
C GLU A 561 14.06 33.50 -24.80
N GLY A 562 13.32 34.04 -23.83
CA GLY A 562 11.94 33.70 -23.58
C GLY A 562 11.68 32.38 -22.87
N ALA A 563 12.72 31.54 -22.64
CA ALA A 563 12.58 30.31 -21.89
C ALA A 563 12.30 30.59 -20.40
N GLU A 564 11.50 29.75 -19.78
CA GLU A 564 11.24 29.85 -18.34
C GLU A 564 12.36 29.18 -17.56
N VAL A 565 12.91 29.87 -16.58
CA VAL A 565 13.99 29.36 -15.70
C VAL A 565 13.76 29.78 -14.25
N THR A 566 14.31 29.00 -13.33
CA THR A 566 14.38 29.37 -11.91
C THR A 566 15.82 29.58 -11.51
N ILE A 567 16.12 30.67 -10.83
CA ILE A 567 17.44 30.93 -10.23
C ILE A 567 17.36 30.77 -8.72
N ASP A 568 18.40 30.12 -8.17
CA ASP A 568 18.60 29.90 -6.72
C ASP A 568 19.85 30.68 -6.29
N GLY A 569 19.63 31.81 -5.67
CA GLY A 569 20.70 32.69 -5.21
C GLY A 569 21.44 32.13 -3.97
N GLU A 570 20.87 31.20 -3.22
CA GLU A 570 21.56 30.54 -2.10
C GLU A 570 22.58 29.52 -2.60
N ARG A 571 22.20 28.71 -3.62
CA ARG A 571 23.04 27.63 -4.14
C ARG A 571 23.83 28.01 -5.39
N GLY A 572 23.62 29.21 -5.92
CA GLY A 572 24.27 29.67 -7.13
C GLY A 572 23.92 28.84 -8.38
N LYS A 573 22.65 28.46 -8.56
CA LYS A 573 22.21 27.56 -9.65
C LYS A 573 21.06 28.16 -10.45
N VAL A 574 21.05 27.83 -11.75
CA VAL A 574 19.95 28.12 -12.67
C VAL A 574 19.37 26.79 -13.13
N PHE A 575 18.06 26.62 -12.95
CA PHE A 575 17.30 25.41 -13.33
C PHE A 575 16.41 25.70 -14.52
N ALA A 576 16.20 24.68 -15.38
CA ALA A 576 15.22 24.76 -16.45
C ALA A 576 13.78 24.71 -15.88
N GLY A 577 12.93 25.63 -16.31
CA GLY A 577 11.52 25.68 -15.91
C GLY A 577 11.27 26.21 -14.50
N ILE A 578 10.07 25.93 -13.98
CA ILE A 578 9.66 26.30 -12.62
C ILE A 578 10.29 25.33 -11.62
N ALA A 579 11.13 25.85 -10.72
CA ALA A 579 11.77 25.09 -9.65
C ALA A 579 11.36 25.63 -8.28
N ASN A 580 10.94 24.75 -7.35
CA ASN A 580 10.75 25.13 -5.95
C ASN A 580 12.12 25.22 -5.23
N ALA A 581 12.86 26.27 -5.53
CA ALA A 581 14.09 26.60 -4.82
C ALA A 581 13.73 27.42 -3.57
N ARG A 582 13.52 26.77 -2.42
CA ARG A 582 13.40 27.37 -1.09
C ARG A 582 14.61 27.00 -0.26
#